data_9958784f6182d05c4c0aadc9b825b26c
#
_entry.id   9958784f6182d05c4c0aadc9b825b26c
#
_cell.length_a   1.000
_cell.length_b   1.000
_cell.length_c   1.000
_cell.angle_alpha   90.00
_cell.angle_beta   90.00
_cell.angle_gamma   90.00
#
_symmetry.space_group_name_H-M   'P 1'
#
loop_
_entity.id
_entity.type
_entity.pdbx_description
1 polymer ?
#
loop_
_entity_poly.entity_id
_entity_poly.type
_entity_poly.pdbx_seq_one_letter_code
_entity_poly.pdbx_strand_id
1 'polypeptide(L)'
;MIVKTLSKCIREYKKESILTPVYMAGEVFREVAITYVLSLLIDRGITPGNMGEILRIGGLLILCALVSLAFGVMSGRSAAVASTGFAKNVRQDMYYNIQTFSFANIDKFSTASLITRLTTDVTRMQHAYMMLIRIAIRSPLMLIFSLIMSFRINARIATVFLCTVPVLGLGIYIMMSKAHPIYERVFKTYDELNRVVQENLRGIRVVKAFVREDHEREKFGKVSDTIYRDFSRAEKITTFGSPLMQASVYTCILLSSWLGAHIIVAGSMTTGQLMSVLTYAMSILSSLMMLSMVLMMLIISRASAERICEVLNERTDIANAPGAETVIPDGSVDFDGVSFSYGGRGGRSCLENIDLHIRSGETIGLIGGTGSGKSTLVQLIPRLYDVTEGCVRVGGRDVREYDIETLRNAVSMVLQKNELFSGTVAENLRWGNENATMEEIRHAAKVAQADGFIMAMPEGYDSEMEQGGSNVSGGQKQRLCIARALLKNPKILILDDSTSAVDTATDRAIRDAFRNEMPDVTKIIIAQRISSVQDADRIIVMDNGRITDFGTHDELLNRCCIYREVYESQQKGGGDFDEQ
;
A
#
# COMPACT_ATOMS: atom_id res chain seq x y z
N MET A 1 19.11 -3.84 7.32
CA MET A 1 17.79 -3.68 7.99
C MET A 1 16.68 -4.37 7.20
N ILE A 2 16.49 -4.07 5.91
CA ILE A 2 15.44 -4.62 5.02
C ILE A 2 15.39 -6.15 5.04
N VAL A 3 16.52 -6.82 4.76
CA VAL A 3 16.60 -8.29 4.71
C VAL A 3 16.19 -8.92 6.04
N LYS A 4 16.61 -8.32 7.18
CA LYS A 4 16.25 -8.82 8.51
C LYS A 4 14.76 -8.68 8.81
N THR A 5 14.11 -7.61 8.35
CA THR A 5 12.66 -7.41 8.52
C THR A 5 11.89 -8.42 7.66
N LEU A 6 12.21 -8.51 6.37
CA LEU A 6 11.51 -9.41 5.44
C LEU A 6 11.74 -10.88 5.74
N SER A 7 12.93 -11.27 6.21
CA SER A 7 13.20 -12.68 6.57
C SER A 7 12.34 -13.19 7.73
N LYS A 8 11.87 -12.31 8.60
CA LYS A 8 10.93 -12.68 9.67
C LYS A 8 9.57 -13.11 9.13
N CYS A 9 9.18 -12.64 7.95
CA CYS A 9 7.89 -12.99 7.32
C CYS A 9 7.91 -14.38 6.64
N ILE A 10 9.06 -15.08 6.59
CA ILE A 10 9.15 -16.44 6.01
C ILE A 10 8.43 -17.46 6.90
N ARG A 11 8.54 -17.37 8.23
CA ARG A 11 7.82 -18.17 9.25
C ARG A 11 7.73 -19.67 8.92
N GLU A 12 6.51 -20.19 8.75
CA GLU A 12 6.21 -21.58 8.48
C GLU A 12 6.76 -22.10 7.13
N TYR A 13 7.08 -21.20 6.20
CA TYR A 13 7.58 -21.56 4.86
C TYR A 13 9.11 -21.70 4.79
N LYS A 14 9.81 -21.74 5.95
CA LYS A 14 11.27 -21.95 6.01
C LYS A 14 11.71 -23.26 5.38
N LYS A 15 10.92 -24.32 5.58
CA LYS A 15 11.21 -25.67 5.02
C LYS A 15 11.26 -25.63 3.50
N GLU A 16 10.21 -25.09 2.87
CA GLU A 16 10.09 -24.96 1.42
C GLU A 16 11.16 -24.02 0.84
N SER A 17 11.47 -22.96 1.57
CA SER A 17 12.52 -22.00 1.21
C SER A 17 13.93 -22.62 1.20
N ILE A 18 14.19 -23.61 2.06
CA ILE A 18 15.47 -24.35 2.11
C ILE A 18 15.46 -25.51 1.12
N LEU A 19 14.34 -26.21 0.96
CA LEU A 19 14.23 -27.34 0.04
C LEU A 19 14.35 -26.90 -1.42
N THR A 20 13.86 -25.72 -1.78
CA THR A 20 13.96 -25.20 -3.16
C THR A 20 15.40 -25.15 -3.68
N PRO A 21 16.37 -24.51 -3.00
CA PRO A 21 17.79 -24.57 -3.37
C PRO A 21 18.37 -25.99 -3.45
N VAL A 22 17.97 -26.86 -2.53
CA VAL A 22 18.47 -28.25 -2.48
C VAL A 22 18.01 -29.03 -3.72
N TYR A 23 16.72 -28.95 -4.04
CA TYR A 23 16.19 -29.60 -5.25
C TYR A 23 16.78 -28.99 -6.51
N MET A 24 16.99 -27.66 -6.54
CA MET A 24 17.61 -26.98 -7.65
C MET A 24 19.06 -27.43 -7.85
N ALA A 25 19.84 -27.60 -6.78
CA ALA A 25 21.19 -28.13 -6.87
C ALA A 25 21.21 -29.58 -7.42
N GLY A 26 20.24 -30.41 -7.01
CA GLY A 26 20.06 -31.75 -7.54
C GLY A 26 19.71 -31.77 -9.04
N GLU A 27 18.83 -30.86 -9.47
CA GLU A 27 18.47 -30.67 -10.88
C GLU A 27 19.69 -30.29 -11.72
N VAL A 28 20.44 -29.25 -11.29
CA VAL A 28 21.65 -28.77 -11.99
C VAL A 28 22.73 -29.87 -12.08
N PHE A 29 22.98 -30.57 -10.97
CA PHE A 29 23.95 -31.67 -10.98
C PHE A 29 23.58 -32.75 -12.01
N ARG A 30 22.29 -33.11 -12.10
CA ARG A 30 21.80 -34.10 -13.09
C ARG A 30 21.87 -33.57 -14.51
N GLU A 31 21.53 -32.30 -14.75
CA GLU A 31 21.60 -31.67 -16.08
C GLU A 31 23.04 -31.68 -16.62
N VAL A 32 24.03 -31.37 -15.78
CA VAL A 32 25.45 -31.45 -16.13
C VAL A 32 25.88 -32.93 -16.36
N ALA A 33 25.41 -33.86 -15.54
CA ALA A 33 25.68 -35.28 -15.68
C ALA A 33 25.09 -35.86 -16.98
N ILE A 34 23.87 -35.47 -17.39
CA ILE A 34 23.24 -35.89 -18.65
C ILE A 34 24.15 -35.55 -19.84
N THR A 35 24.71 -34.34 -19.87
CA THR A 35 25.62 -33.89 -20.92
C THR A 35 26.89 -34.79 -20.99
N TYR A 36 27.42 -35.22 -19.85
CA TYR A 36 28.56 -36.14 -19.81
C TYR A 36 28.19 -37.56 -20.26
N VAL A 37 27.03 -38.08 -19.80
CA VAL A 37 26.53 -39.43 -20.23
C VAL A 37 26.22 -39.44 -21.73
N LEU A 38 25.79 -38.31 -22.31
CA LEU A 38 25.58 -38.20 -23.76
C LEU A 38 26.91 -38.36 -24.53
N SER A 39 28.05 -37.83 -24.00
CA SER A 39 29.35 -38.09 -24.62
C SER A 39 29.72 -39.58 -24.64
N LEU A 40 29.42 -40.29 -23.54
CA LEU A 40 29.65 -41.73 -23.47
C LEU A 40 28.78 -42.51 -24.47
N LEU A 41 27.54 -42.07 -24.71
CA LEU A 41 26.68 -42.65 -25.74
C LEU A 41 27.30 -42.52 -27.14
N ILE A 42 27.83 -41.36 -27.46
CA ILE A 42 28.49 -41.10 -28.75
C ILE A 42 29.75 -41.96 -28.87
N ASP A 43 30.63 -41.92 -27.87
CA ASP A 43 31.94 -42.53 -27.94
C ASP A 43 31.93 -44.08 -27.84
N ARG A 44 31.05 -44.67 -27.01
CA ARG A 44 30.97 -46.12 -26.78
C ARG A 44 29.84 -46.83 -27.53
N GLY A 45 28.82 -46.07 -27.94
CA GLY A 45 27.67 -46.61 -28.64
C GLY A 45 27.66 -46.32 -30.13
N ILE A 46 27.57 -45.01 -30.47
CA ILE A 46 27.36 -44.57 -31.86
C ILE A 46 28.60 -44.76 -32.70
N THR A 47 29.75 -44.29 -32.24
CA THR A 47 31.04 -44.34 -33.01
C THR A 47 31.43 -45.79 -33.32
N PRO A 48 31.42 -46.78 -32.39
CA PRO A 48 31.74 -48.17 -32.70
C PRO A 48 30.51 -48.97 -33.26
N GLY A 49 29.33 -48.38 -33.36
CA GLY A 49 28.11 -49.05 -33.88
C GLY A 49 27.57 -50.12 -32.93
N ASN A 50 27.83 -50.04 -31.62
CA ASN A 50 27.39 -51.02 -30.64
C ASN A 50 25.95 -50.75 -30.13
N MET A 51 24.95 -51.45 -30.70
CA MET A 51 23.55 -51.28 -30.35
C MET A 51 23.25 -51.62 -28.88
N GLY A 52 23.99 -52.60 -28.29
CA GLY A 52 23.80 -52.96 -26.88
C GLY A 52 24.20 -51.82 -25.92
N GLU A 53 25.30 -51.15 -26.18
CA GLU A 53 25.71 -49.96 -25.41
C GLU A 53 24.80 -48.74 -25.67
N ILE A 54 24.31 -48.59 -26.91
CA ILE A 54 23.31 -47.53 -27.21
C ILE A 54 22.06 -47.68 -26.36
N LEU A 55 21.50 -48.89 -26.30
CA LEU A 55 20.30 -49.17 -25.50
C LEU A 55 20.55 -49.01 -24.00
N ARG A 56 21.70 -49.46 -23.51
CA ARG A 56 22.08 -49.34 -22.08
C ARG A 56 22.24 -47.89 -21.65
N ILE A 57 23.05 -47.13 -22.39
CA ILE A 57 23.34 -45.73 -22.06
C ILE A 57 22.09 -44.86 -22.35
N GLY A 58 21.33 -45.16 -23.41
CA GLY A 58 20.07 -44.49 -23.71
C GLY A 58 19.05 -44.69 -22.58
N GLY A 59 18.91 -45.91 -22.03
CA GLY A 59 18.10 -46.18 -20.85
C GLY A 59 18.53 -45.36 -19.62
N LEU A 60 19.88 -45.25 -19.41
CA LEU A 60 20.42 -44.42 -18.34
C LEU A 60 20.10 -42.92 -18.54
N LEU A 61 20.18 -42.41 -19.77
CA LEU A 61 19.80 -41.03 -20.10
C LEU A 61 18.32 -40.76 -19.80
N ILE A 62 17.44 -41.68 -20.17
CA ILE A 62 16.00 -41.57 -19.86
C ILE A 62 15.78 -41.54 -18.35
N LEU A 63 16.43 -42.40 -17.58
CA LEU A 63 16.36 -42.41 -16.13
C LEU A 63 16.86 -41.10 -15.54
N CYS A 64 18.01 -40.61 -16.01
CA CYS A 64 18.55 -39.31 -15.58
C CYS A 64 17.60 -38.16 -15.90
N ALA A 65 16.96 -38.16 -17.07
CA ALA A 65 15.99 -37.15 -17.46
C ALA A 65 14.73 -37.18 -16.56
N LEU A 66 14.22 -38.36 -16.24
CA LEU A 66 13.07 -38.53 -15.32
C LEU A 66 13.40 -38.03 -13.90
N VAL A 67 14.60 -38.35 -13.41
CA VAL A 67 15.06 -37.84 -12.09
C VAL A 67 15.24 -36.34 -12.12
N SER A 68 15.81 -35.78 -13.20
CA SER A 68 15.93 -34.33 -13.35
C SER A 68 14.56 -33.64 -13.38
N LEU A 69 13.60 -34.20 -14.10
CA LEU A 69 12.21 -33.74 -14.13
C LEU A 69 11.60 -33.73 -12.71
N ALA A 70 11.79 -34.80 -11.95
CA ALA A 70 11.29 -34.88 -10.57
C ALA A 70 11.88 -33.78 -9.69
N PHE A 71 13.19 -33.54 -9.74
CA PHE A 71 13.83 -32.43 -9.01
C PHE A 71 13.33 -31.08 -9.47
N GLY A 72 13.14 -30.86 -10.77
CA GLY A 72 12.60 -29.62 -11.32
C GLY A 72 11.18 -29.33 -10.85
N VAL A 73 10.29 -30.35 -10.87
CA VAL A 73 8.91 -30.26 -10.36
C VAL A 73 8.91 -29.97 -8.85
N MET A 74 9.70 -30.69 -8.07
CA MET A 74 9.78 -30.50 -6.62
C MET A 74 10.33 -29.11 -6.28
N SER A 75 11.37 -28.64 -6.97
CA SER A 75 11.91 -27.29 -6.83
C SER A 75 10.87 -26.22 -7.19
N GLY A 76 10.17 -26.40 -8.32
CA GLY A 76 9.12 -25.48 -8.76
C GLY A 76 7.95 -25.38 -7.78
N ARG A 77 7.48 -26.54 -7.28
CA ARG A 77 6.42 -26.61 -6.27
C ARG A 77 6.83 -25.94 -4.96
N SER A 78 8.00 -26.29 -4.43
CA SER A 78 8.50 -25.70 -3.19
C SER A 78 8.73 -24.18 -3.33
N ALA A 79 9.26 -23.73 -4.47
CA ALA A 79 9.44 -22.28 -4.74
C ALA A 79 8.12 -21.53 -4.81
N ALA A 80 7.10 -22.12 -5.45
CA ALA A 80 5.77 -21.52 -5.53
C ALA A 80 5.15 -21.39 -4.13
N VAL A 81 5.16 -22.47 -3.33
CA VAL A 81 4.63 -22.44 -1.95
C VAL A 81 5.39 -21.46 -1.08
N ALA A 82 6.73 -21.46 -1.13
CA ALA A 82 7.55 -20.54 -0.35
C ALA A 82 7.31 -19.06 -0.71
N SER A 83 7.25 -18.74 -2.00
CA SER A 83 7.09 -17.36 -2.45
C SER A 83 5.67 -16.80 -2.22
N THR A 84 4.63 -17.62 -2.48
CA THR A 84 3.26 -17.20 -2.22
C THR A 84 2.97 -17.11 -0.72
N GLY A 85 3.50 -18.05 0.07
CA GLY A 85 3.41 -18.03 1.52
C GLY A 85 4.12 -16.83 2.15
N PHE A 86 5.33 -16.52 1.68
CA PHE A 86 6.03 -15.29 2.07
C PHE A 86 5.19 -14.04 1.77
N ALA A 87 4.62 -13.93 0.56
CA ALA A 87 3.78 -12.80 0.17
C ALA A 87 2.50 -12.69 1.01
N LYS A 88 1.86 -13.84 1.35
CA LYS A 88 0.73 -13.89 2.27
C LYS A 88 1.09 -13.28 3.61
N ASN A 89 2.18 -13.73 4.22
CA ASN A 89 2.61 -13.26 5.53
C ASN A 89 2.97 -11.77 5.52
N VAL A 90 3.65 -11.29 4.47
CA VAL A 90 3.96 -9.85 4.31
C VAL A 90 2.68 -9.02 4.24
N ARG A 91 1.68 -9.44 3.43
CA ARG A 91 0.38 -8.74 3.35
C ARG A 91 -0.33 -8.72 4.69
N GLN A 92 -0.36 -9.85 5.38
CA GLN A 92 -1.01 -9.98 6.68
C GLN A 92 -0.35 -9.09 7.72
N ASP A 93 0.98 -9.12 7.81
CA ASP A 93 1.73 -8.29 8.76
C ASP A 93 1.56 -6.79 8.48
N MET A 94 1.61 -6.39 7.20
CA MET A 94 1.35 -5.00 6.83
C MET A 94 -0.07 -4.58 7.17
N TYR A 95 -1.08 -5.40 6.83
CA TYR A 95 -2.47 -5.09 7.11
C TYR A 95 -2.74 -4.97 8.60
N TYR A 96 -2.23 -5.90 9.41
CA TYR A 96 -2.38 -5.85 10.87
C TYR A 96 -1.68 -4.63 11.46
N ASN A 97 -0.49 -4.27 10.95
CA ASN A 97 0.20 -3.07 11.42
C ASN A 97 -0.58 -1.79 11.07
N ILE A 98 -1.16 -1.71 9.85
CA ILE A 98 -2.00 -0.57 9.42
C ILE A 98 -3.21 -0.41 10.35
N GLN A 99 -3.82 -1.50 10.85
CA GLN A 99 -4.94 -1.42 11.80
C GLN A 99 -4.54 -0.81 13.16
N THR A 100 -3.26 -0.81 13.51
CA THR A 100 -2.76 -0.18 14.74
C THR A 100 -2.36 1.29 14.57
N PHE A 101 -2.40 1.82 13.35
CA PHE A 101 -1.97 3.19 13.05
C PHE A 101 -2.88 4.23 13.69
N SER A 102 -2.27 5.28 14.20
CA SER A 102 -2.96 6.53 14.54
C SER A 102 -3.35 7.31 13.28
N PHE A 103 -4.16 8.35 13.43
CA PHE A 103 -4.47 9.25 12.34
C PHE A 103 -3.20 9.93 11.79
N ALA A 104 -2.25 10.30 12.63
CA ALA A 104 -0.96 10.86 12.21
C ALA A 104 -0.16 9.90 11.31
N ASN A 105 -0.15 8.59 11.63
CA ASN A 105 0.46 7.60 10.74
C ASN A 105 -0.29 7.47 9.41
N ILE A 106 -1.64 7.50 9.43
CA ILE A 106 -2.47 7.41 8.20
C ILE A 106 -2.24 8.63 7.32
N ASP A 107 -2.12 9.83 7.89
CA ASP A 107 -1.85 11.06 7.15
C ASP A 107 -0.47 11.05 6.49
N LYS A 108 0.53 10.39 7.10
CA LYS A 108 1.85 10.16 6.53
C LYS A 108 1.81 9.28 5.27
N PHE A 109 0.91 8.30 5.24
CA PHE A 109 0.73 7.38 4.13
C PHE A 109 -0.61 7.66 3.42
N SER A 110 -0.60 8.06 2.15
CA SER A 110 -1.87 8.14 1.42
C SER A 110 -2.49 6.74 1.24
N THR A 111 -3.81 6.64 1.28
CA THR A 111 -4.56 5.39 1.08
C THR A 111 -4.17 4.69 -0.23
N ALA A 112 -4.02 5.45 -1.33
CA ALA A 112 -3.57 4.92 -2.61
C ALA A 112 -2.16 4.30 -2.54
N SER A 113 -1.26 4.92 -1.77
CA SER A 113 0.08 4.37 -1.53
C SER A 113 0.04 3.06 -0.75
N LEU A 114 -0.77 2.97 0.31
CA LEU A 114 -0.94 1.74 1.10
C LEU A 114 -1.51 0.60 0.26
N ILE A 115 -2.51 0.87 -0.59
CA ILE A 115 -3.06 -0.13 -1.52
C ILE A 115 -1.97 -0.63 -2.48
N THR A 116 -1.19 0.27 -3.08
CA THR A 116 -0.10 -0.10 -3.99
C THR A 116 0.96 -0.96 -3.29
N ARG A 117 1.29 -0.66 -2.02
CA ARG A 117 2.23 -1.44 -1.21
C ARG A 117 1.69 -2.84 -0.90
N LEU A 118 0.41 -2.96 -0.53
CA LEU A 118 -0.24 -4.26 -0.23
C LEU A 118 -0.44 -5.15 -1.46
N THR A 119 -0.54 -4.57 -2.65
CA THR A 119 -0.80 -5.28 -3.90
C THR A 119 0.45 -5.41 -4.76
N THR A 120 0.82 -4.36 -5.48
CA THR A 120 1.87 -4.37 -6.50
C THR A 120 3.25 -4.61 -5.90
N ASP A 121 3.61 -3.92 -4.79
CA ASP A 121 4.93 -4.06 -4.19
C ASP A 121 5.14 -5.45 -3.59
N VAL A 122 4.12 -5.99 -2.90
CA VAL A 122 4.21 -7.36 -2.37
C VAL A 122 4.30 -8.39 -3.49
N THR A 123 3.58 -8.20 -4.61
CA THR A 123 3.68 -9.11 -5.76
C THR A 123 5.07 -9.05 -6.41
N ARG A 124 5.67 -7.87 -6.54
CA ARG A 124 7.06 -7.71 -7.00
C ARG A 124 8.04 -8.43 -6.06
N MET A 125 7.86 -8.29 -4.75
CA MET A 125 8.68 -8.98 -3.75
C MET A 125 8.50 -10.50 -3.79
N GLN A 126 7.29 -11.00 -4.03
CA GLN A 126 7.02 -12.43 -4.24
C GLN A 126 7.85 -12.98 -5.41
N HIS A 127 7.83 -12.30 -6.57
CA HIS A 127 8.60 -12.70 -7.74
C HIS A 127 10.11 -12.62 -7.50
N ALA A 128 10.58 -11.54 -6.86
CA ALA A 128 11.99 -11.39 -6.50
C ALA A 128 12.44 -12.50 -5.54
N TYR A 129 11.63 -12.84 -4.56
CA TYR A 129 11.93 -13.93 -3.63
C TYR A 129 11.98 -15.29 -4.32
N MET A 130 11.03 -15.59 -5.22
CA MET A 130 11.04 -16.82 -6.02
C MET A 130 12.29 -16.91 -6.88
N MET A 131 12.68 -15.81 -7.56
CA MET A 131 13.90 -15.77 -8.35
C MET A 131 15.16 -15.96 -7.49
N LEU A 132 15.18 -15.37 -6.29
CA LEU A 132 16.30 -15.48 -5.37
C LEU A 132 16.53 -16.92 -4.90
N ILE A 133 15.48 -17.63 -4.48
CA ILE A 133 15.62 -19.01 -3.95
C ILE A 133 15.78 -20.06 -5.04
N ARG A 134 15.48 -19.75 -6.31
CA ARG A 134 15.54 -20.70 -7.43
C ARG A 134 16.62 -20.33 -8.44
N ILE A 135 16.46 -19.22 -9.17
CA ILE A 135 17.32 -18.86 -10.32
C ILE A 135 18.69 -18.34 -9.86
N ALA A 136 18.73 -17.54 -8.78
CA ALA A 136 19.99 -17.02 -8.25
C ALA A 136 20.90 -18.14 -7.70
N ILE A 137 20.36 -19.31 -7.41
CA ILE A 137 21.12 -20.50 -6.99
C ILE A 137 21.48 -21.38 -8.19
N ARG A 138 20.52 -21.57 -9.12
CA ARG A 138 20.74 -22.33 -10.34
C ARG A 138 21.93 -21.81 -11.17
N SER A 139 21.93 -20.49 -11.43
CA SER A 139 22.89 -19.91 -12.37
C SER A 139 24.36 -20.05 -11.94
N PRO A 140 24.75 -19.72 -10.69
CA PRO A 140 26.13 -19.95 -10.24
C PRO A 140 26.52 -21.44 -10.20
N LEU A 141 25.59 -22.31 -9.74
CA LEU A 141 25.86 -23.75 -9.69
C LEU A 141 26.08 -24.32 -11.09
N MET A 142 25.25 -23.94 -12.07
CA MET A 142 25.37 -24.38 -13.45
C MET A 142 26.69 -23.91 -14.07
N LEU A 143 27.05 -22.65 -13.82
CA LEU A 143 28.32 -22.08 -14.28
C LEU A 143 29.51 -22.83 -13.69
N ILE A 144 29.54 -23.06 -12.38
CA ILE A 144 30.64 -23.73 -11.68
C ILE A 144 30.75 -25.18 -12.13
N PHE A 145 29.67 -25.95 -12.13
CA PHE A 145 29.71 -27.36 -12.50
C PHE A 145 30.03 -27.57 -13.99
N SER A 146 29.49 -26.75 -14.89
CA SER A 146 29.82 -26.83 -16.31
C SER A 146 31.31 -26.49 -16.57
N LEU A 147 31.85 -25.50 -15.84
CA LEU A 147 33.27 -25.13 -15.93
C LEU A 147 34.17 -26.26 -15.39
N ILE A 148 33.84 -26.83 -14.23
CA ILE A 148 34.58 -27.97 -13.64
C ILE A 148 34.58 -29.16 -14.62
N MET A 149 33.45 -29.50 -15.21
CA MET A 149 33.35 -30.60 -16.17
C MET A 149 34.14 -30.32 -17.46
N SER A 150 34.10 -29.09 -17.94
CA SER A 150 34.91 -28.67 -19.09
C SER A 150 36.43 -28.82 -18.82
N PHE A 151 36.88 -28.43 -17.62
CA PHE A 151 38.28 -28.61 -17.21
C PHE A 151 38.68 -30.11 -17.07
N ARG A 152 37.73 -30.94 -16.59
CA ARG A 152 37.97 -32.41 -16.50
C ARG A 152 38.08 -33.07 -17.86
N ILE A 153 37.36 -32.59 -18.87
CA ILE A 153 37.43 -33.13 -20.24
C ILE A 153 38.71 -32.65 -20.91
N ASN A 154 38.96 -31.36 -20.98
CA ASN A 154 40.17 -30.80 -21.57
C ASN A 154 40.45 -29.37 -21.05
N ALA A 155 41.55 -29.21 -20.31
CA ALA A 155 41.95 -27.94 -19.71
C ALA A 155 42.23 -26.86 -20.76
N ARG A 156 42.81 -27.21 -21.93
CA ARG A 156 43.10 -26.21 -23.00
C ARG A 156 41.83 -25.60 -23.59
N ILE A 157 40.78 -26.40 -23.78
CA ILE A 157 39.52 -25.85 -24.27
C ILE A 157 38.76 -25.09 -23.15
N ALA A 158 38.84 -25.56 -21.91
CA ALA A 158 38.21 -24.88 -20.77
C ALA A 158 38.78 -23.47 -20.52
N THR A 159 40.05 -23.20 -20.89
CA THR A 159 40.62 -21.83 -20.80
C THR A 159 39.94 -20.86 -21.74
N VAL A 160 39.36 -21.30 -22.86
CA VAL A 160 38.55 -20.44 -23.76
C VAL A 160 37.37 -19.88 -22.99
N PHE A 161 36.67 -20.73 -22.20
CA PHE A 161 35.53 -20.27 -21.40
C PHE A 161 35.96 -19.36 -20.27
N LEU A 162 37.08 -19.70 -19.60
CA LEU A 162 37.62 -18.88 -18.53
C LEU A 162 37.99 -17.46 -19.00
N CYS A 163 38.42 -17.29 -20.25
CA CYS A 163 38.68 -15.98 -20.85
C CYS A 163 37.39 -15.29 -21.33
N THR A 164 36.45 -16.03 -21.90
CA THR A 164 35.24 -15.45 -22.49
C THR A 164 34.25 -14.96 -21.41
N VAL A 165 34.11 -15.67 -20.29
CA VAL A 165 33.20 -15.30 -19.20
C VAL A 165 33.52 -13.91 -18.62
N PRO A 166 34.79 -13.57 -18.24
CA PRO A 166 35.11 -12.22 -17.79
C PRO A 166 34.90 -11.14 -18.86
N VAL A 167 35.25 -11.44 -20.12
CA VAL A 167 35.06 -10.48 -21.24
C VAL A 167 33.56 -10.17 -21.43
N LEU A 168 32.71 -11.19 -21.44
CA LEU A 168 31.26 -11.02 -21.54
C LEU A 168 30.72 -10.31 -20.30
N GLY A 169 31.17 -10.71 -19.10
CA GLY A 169 30.78 -10.06 -17.86
C GLY A 169 31.12 -8.57 -17.81
N LEU A 170 32.31 -8.21 -18.27
CA LEU A 170 32.77 -6.83 -18.39
C LEU A 170 31.92 -6.06 -19.42
N GLY A 171 31.62 -6.67 -20.57
CA GLY A 171 30.76 -6.09 -21.60
C GLY A 171 29.36 -5.80 -21.09
N ILE A 172 28.73 -6.74 -20.37
CA ILE A 172 27.45 -6.58 -19.73
C ILE A 172 27.50 -5.47 -18.66
N TYR A 173 28.57 -5.47 -17.84
CA TYR A 173 28.76 -4.45 -16.79
C TYR A 173 28.84 -3.03 -17.39
N ILE A 174 29.65 -2.84 -18.43
CA ILE A 174 29.78 -1.54 -19.14
C ILE A 174 28.43 -1.11 -19.74
N MET A 175 27.74 -2.04 -20.39
CA MET A 175 26.42 -1.80 -20.95
C MET A 175 25.42 -1.34 -19.89
N MET A 176 25.33 -2.07 -18.79
CA MET A 176 24.42 -1.74 -17.69
C MET A 176 24.77 -0.43 -17.00
N SER A 177 26.06 -0.17 -16.77
CA SER A 177 26.52 1.09 -16.17
C SER A 177 26.17 2.33 -17.02
N LYS A 178 26.14 2.17 -18.34
CA LYS A 178 25.72 3.26 -19.26
C LYS A 178 24.21 3.37 -19.41
N ALA A 179 23.47 2.26 -19.37
CA ALA A 179 22.01 2.24 -19.54
C ALA A 179 21.28 2.69 -18.26
N HIS A 180 21.77 2.29 -17.09
CA HIS A 180 21.14 2.54 -15.78
C HIS A 180 20.80 4.02 -15.53
N PRO A 181 21.70 5.02 -15.70
CA PRO A 181 21.37 6.42 -15.45
C PRO A 181 20.35 6.99 -16.45
N ILE A 182 20.25 6.37 -17.65
CA ILE A 182 19.24 6.77 -18.62
C ILE A 182 17.87 6.23 -18.19
N TYR A 183 17.79 4.97 -17.75
CA TYR A 183 16.56 4.40 -17.20
C TYR A 183 16.07 5.15 -15.97
N GLU A 184 16.95 5.57 -15.07
CA GLU A 184 16.56 6.41 -13.92
C GLU A 184 15.90 7.72 -14.35
N ARG A 185 16.41 8.39 -15.40
CA ARG A 185 15.78 9.58 -15.95
C ARG A 185 14.43 9.27 -16.57
N VAL A 186 14.34 8.19 -17.34
CA VAL A 186 13.08 7.73 -17.93
C VAL A 186 12.02 7.52 -16.84
N PHE A 187 12.34 6.85 -15.75
CA PHE A 187 11.39 6.66 -14.64
C PHE A 187 10.93 7.98 -14.01
N LYS A 188 11.83 8.94 -13.81
CA LYS A 188 11.46 10.28 -13.32
C LYS A 188 10.53 11.02 -14.30
N THR A 189 10.77 10.87 -15.62
CA THR A 189 9.91 11.46 -16.64
C THR A 189 8.55 10.75 -16.71
N TYR A 190 8.48 9.44 -16.40
CA TYR A 190 7.21 8.73 -16.24
C TYR A 190 6.38 9.27 -15.06
N ASP A 191 7.03 9.65 -13.94
CA ASP A 191 6.34 10.28 -12.82
C ASP A 191 5.73 11.63 -13.24
N GLU A 192 6.46 12.41 -14.06
CA GLU A 192 5.96 13.64 -14.64
C GLU A 192 4.79 13.39 -15.61
N LEU A 193 4.88 12.37 -16.47
CA LEU A 193 3.79 11.96 -17.36
C LEU A 193 2.53 11.60 -16.56
N ASN A 194 2.68 10.79 -15.52
CA ASN A 194 1.57 10.41 -14.66
C ASN A 194 0.92 11.63 -14.00
N ARG A 195 1.72 12.60 -13.55
CA ARG A 195 1.21 13.86 -13.00
C ARG A 195 0.41 14.65 -14.04
N VAL A 196 0.93 14.81 -15.26
CA VAL A 196 0.23 15.50 -16.36
C VAL A 196 -1.09 14.80 -16.68
N VAL A 197 -1.10 13.47 -16.79
CA VAL A 197 -2.33 12.70 -17.08
C VAL A 197 -3.34 12.82 -15.94
N GLN A 198 -2.92 12.69 -14.69
CA GLN A 198 -3.81 12.83 -13.53
C GLN A 198 -4.40 14.24 -13.42
N GLU A 199 -3.59 15.28 -13.64
CA GLU A 199 -4.03 16.66 -13.63
C GLU A 199 -5.09 16.89 -14.73
N ASN A 200 -4.81 16.43 -15.96
CA ASN A 200 -5.74 16.54 -17.09
C ASN A 200 -7.05 15.79 -16.84
N LEU A 201 -7.00 14.52 -16.39
CA LEU A 201 -8.20 13.72 -16.12
C LEU A 201 -9.04 14.30 -14.98
N ARG A 202 -8.42 14.81 -13.91
CA ARG A 202 -9.16 15.50 -12.84
C ARG A 202 -9.79 16.79 -13.33
N GLY A 203 -9.07 17.54 -14.14
CA GLY A 203 -9.50 18.82 -14.71
C GLY A 203 -10.20 18.72 -16.06
N ILE A 204 -10.59 17.53 -16.53
CA ILE A 204 -11.06 17.35 -17.92
C ILE A 204 -12.27 18.23 -18.28
N ARG A 205 -13.17 18.46 -17.31
CA ARG A 205 -14.32 19.36 -17.49
C ARG A 205 -13.87 20.80 -17.70
N VAL A 206 -12.82 21.25 -17.00
CA VAL A 206 -12.24 22.58 -17.16
C VAL A 206 -11.56 22.69 -18.52
N VAL A 207 -10.74 21.69 -18.91
CA VAL A 207 -10.09 21.63 -20.23
C VAL A 207 -11.13 21.77 -21.34
N LYS A 208 -12.27 21.03 -21.23
CA LYS A 208 -13.37 21.08 -22.18
C LYS A 208 -14.10 22.43 -22.17
N ALA A 209 -14.40 22.97 -20.99
CA ALA A 209 -15.13 24.22 -20.85
C ALA A 209 -14.33 25.43 -21.41
N PHE A 210 -12.99 25.38 -21.32
CA PHE A 210 -12.12 26.45 -21.79
C PHE A 210 -11.49 26.17 -23.17
N VAL A 211 -11.87 25.07 -23.84
CA VAL A 211 -11.36 24.66 -25.18
C VAL A 211 -9.82 24.63 -25.23
N ARG A 212 -9.20 23.95 -24.24
CA ARG A 212 -7.74 23.89 -24.07
C ARG A 212 -7.15 22.52 -24.40
N GLU A 213 -7.81 21.72 -25.21
CA GLU A 213 -7.36 20.38 -25.59
C GLU A 213 -6.02 20.40 -26.30
N ASP A 214 -5.80 21.35 -27.20
CA ASP A 214 -4.55 21.42 -27.97
C ASP A 214 -3.36 21.80 -27.07
N HIS A 215 -3.56 22.67 -26.09
CA HIS A 215 -2.55 22.98 -25.09
C HIS A 215 -2.15 21.74 -24.28
N GLU A 216 -3.12 20.97 -23.82
CA GLU A 216 -2.87 19.74 -23.05
C GLU A 216 -2.22 18.65 -23.92
N ARG A 217 -2.61 18.53 -25.19
CA ARG A 217 -1.95 17.65 -26.17
C ARG A 217 -0.49 18.01 -26.36
N GLU A 218 -0.16 19.30 -26.50
CA GLU A 218 1.22 19.76 -26.65
C GLU A 218 2.04 19.48 -25.38
N LYS A 219 1.48 19.76 -24.18
CA LYS A 219 2.08 19.48 -22.89
C LYS A 219 2.41 17.99 -22.73
N PHE A 220 1.44 17.11 -23.02
CA PHE A 220 1.62 15.66 -23.01
C PHE A 220 2.65 15.21 -24.07
N GLY A 221 2.59 15.75 -25.28
CA GLY A 221 3.51 15.43 -26.37
C GLY A 221 4.96 15.69 -26.01
N LYS A 222 5.27 16.83 -25.40
CA LYS A 222 6.64 17.17 -24.96
C LYS A 222 7.21 16.16 -23.98
N VAL A 223 6.42 15.72 -22.99
CA VAL A 223 6.84 14.73 -22.01
C VAL A 223 7.00 13.36 -22.67
N SER A 224 6.04 12.95 -23.50
CA SER A 224 6.07 11.70 -24.26
C SER A 224 7.28 11.62 -25.20
N ASP A 225 7.62 12.70 -25.91
CA ASP A 225 8.80 12.77 -26.77
C ASP A 225 10.12 12.66 -25.99
N THR A 226 10.15 13.20 -24.79
CA THR A 226 11.32 13.07 -23.90
C THR A 226 11.51 11.61 -23.47
N ILE A 227 10.42 10.94 -23.07
CA ILE A 227 10.43 9.50 -22.75
C ILE A 227 10.90 8.71 -23.97
N TYR A 228 10.33 8.95 -25.15
CA TYR A 228 10.72 8.25 -26.37
C TYR A 228 12.21 8.40 -26.67
N ARG A 229 12.76 9.61 -26.58
CA ARG A 229 14.19 9.86 -26.85
C ARG A 229 15.09 9.15 -25.85
N ASP A 230 14.82 9.27 -24.57
CA ASP A 230 15.65 8.66 -23.55
C ASP A 230 15.49 7.13 -23.51
N PHE A 231 14.25 6.63 -23.63
CA PHE A 231 13.98 5.20 -23.71
C PHE A 231 14.65 4.56 -24.92
N SER A 232 14.53 5.19 -26.11
CA SER A 232 15.20 4.72 -27.32
C SER A 232 16.74 4.69 -27.19
N ARG A 233 17.32 5.66 -26.47
CA ARG A 233 18.77 5.64 -26.17
C ARG A 233 19.15 4.50 -25.24
N ALA A 234 18.37 4.26 -24.18
CA ALA A 234 18.59 3.16 -23.25
C ALA A 234 18.47 1.81 -23.97
N GLU A 235 17.40 1.64 -24.77
CA GLU A 235 17.16 0.41 -25.53
C GLU A 235 18.26 0.14 -26.59
N LYS A 236 18.75 1.15 -27.28
CA LYS A 236 19.90 0.99 -28.21
C LYS A 236 21.14 0.46 -27.51
N ILE A 237 21.37 0.85 -26.25
CA ILE A 237 22.50 0.35 -25.45
C ILE A 237 22.23 -1.08 -25.00
N THR A 238 21.06 -1.37 -24.45
CA THR A 238 20.72 -2.69 -23.90
C THR A 238 20.52 -3.76 -24.96
N THR A 239 19.98 -3.38 -26.12
CA THR A 239 19.82 -4.27 -27.28
C THR A 239 21.18 -4.82 -27.77
N PHE A 240 22.28 -4.08 -27.57
CA PHE A 240 23.63 -4.57 -27.89
C PHE A 240 24.04 -5.80 -27.06
N GLY A 241 23.40 -6.05 -25.93
CA GLY A 241 23.65 -7.22 -25.08
C GLY A 241 23.40 -8.55 -25.78
N SER A 242 22.35 -8.66 -26.60
CA SER A 242 22.05 -9.89 -27.37
C SER A 242 23.10 -10.20 -28.44
N PRO A 243 23.48 -9.27 -29.34
CA PRO A 243 24.62 -9.47 -30.27
C PRO A 243 25.94 -9.79 -29.57
N LEU A 244 26.25 -9.10 -28.48
CA LEU A 244 27.47 -9.34 -27.72
C LEU A 244 27.54 -10.78 -27.20
N MET A 245 26.41 -11.23 -26.61
CA MET A 245 26.31 -12.62 -26.15
C MET A 245 26.41 -13.59 -27.31
N GLN A 246 25.71 -13.38 -28.40
CA GLN A 246 25.70 -14.26 -29.57
C GLN A 246 27.09 -14.35 -30.21
N ALA A 247 27.79 -13.22 -30.30
CA ALA A 247 29.20 -13.18 -30.73
C ALA A 247 30.11 -13.99 -29.79
N SER A 248 29.92 -13.87 -28.47
CA SER A 248 30.66 -14.64 -27.47
C SER A 248 30.39 -16.14 -27.60
N VAL A 249 29.12 -16.53 -27.79
CA VAL A 249 28.72 -17.94 -28.01
C VAL A 249 29.40 -18.50 -29.26
N TYR A 250 29.26 -17.82 -30.39
CA TYR A 250 29.86 -18.29 -31.65
C TYR A 250 31.40 -18.32 -31.60
N THR A 251 32.01 -17.33 -30.95
CA THR A 251 33.48 -17.33 -30.75
C THR A 251 33.91 -18.54 -29.91
N CYS A 252 33.19 -18.83 -28.81
CA CYS A 252 33.46 -20.03 -28.02
C CYS A 252 33.28 -21.31 -28.84
N ILE A 253 32.19 -21.43 -29.63
CA ILE A 253 31.93 -22.60 -30.47
C ILE A 253 33.04 -22.77 -31.50
N LEU A 254 33.41 -21.70 -32.22
CA LEU A 254 34.46 -21.74 -33.26
C LEU A 254 35.81 -22.10 -32.69
N LEU A 255 36.24 -21.42 -31.63
CA LEU A 255 37.54 -21.70 -30.98
C LEU A 255 37.59 -23.10 -30.36
N SER A 256 36.53 -23.51 -29.67
CA SER A 256 36.43 -24.84 -29.07
C SER A 256 36.39 -25.95 -30.13
N SER A 257 35.67 -25.75 -31.25
CA SER A 257 35.62 -26.70 -32.36
C SER A 257 36.97 -26.80 -33.07
N TRP A 258 37.64 -25.67 -33.35
CA TRP A 258 38.93 -25.63 -34.00
C TRP A 258 40.00 -26.29 -33.13
N LEU A 259 40.15 -25.90 -31.86
CA LEU A 259 41.08 -26.52 -30.91
C LEU A 259 40.72 -27.98 -30.68
N GLY A 260 39.42 -28.31 -30.52
CA GLY A 260 38.95 -29.66 -30.34
C GLY A 260 39.25 -30.57 -31.51
N ALA A 261 39.11 -30.11 -32.75
CA ALA A 261 39.48 -30.86 -33.95
C ALA A 261 40.96 -31.22 -33.95
N HIS A 262 41.89 -30.27 -33.64
CA HIS A 262 43.31 -30.55 -33.51
C HIS A 262 43.62 -31.57 -32.41
N ILE A 263 42.94 -31.46 -31.26
CA ILE A 263 43.15 -32.36 -30.12
C ILE A 263 42.61 -33.78 -30.43
N ILE A 264 41.49 -33.89 -31.17
CA ILE A 264 40.91 -35.18 -31.61
C ILE A 264 41.87 -35.86 -32.61
N VAL A 265 42.36 -35.12 -33.61
CA VAL A 265 43.36 -35.67 -34.58
C VAL A 265 44.62 -36.12 -33.87
N ALA A 266 45.05 -35.45 -32.82
CA ALA A 266 46.15 -35.86 -31.95
C ALA A 266 45.82 -37.06 -31.02
N GLY A 267 44.60 -37.59 -31.04
CA GLY A 267 44.18 -38.76 -30.26
C GLY A 267 43.94 -38.49 -28.76
N SER A 268 43.94 -37.21 -28.33
CA SER A 268 43.85 -36.85 -26.91
C SER A 268 42.42 -36.49 -26.45
N MET A 269 41.43 -36.52 -27.35
CA MET A 269 40.05 -36.23 -27.06
C MET A 269 39.12 -36.99 -28.03
N THR A 270 37.90 -37.32 -27.59
CA THR A 270 36.90 -37.97 -28.41
C THR A 270 35.87 -36.97 -28.98
N THR A 271 35.11 -37.40 -30.01
CA THR A 271 34.06 -36.59 -30.63
C THR A 271 32.91 -36.30 -29.63
N GLY A 272 32.54 -37.29 -28.81
CA GLY A 272 31.54 -37.13 -27.78
C GLY A 272 31.95 -36.13 -26.70
N GLN A 273 33.24 -36.11 -26.31
CA GLN A 273 33.79 -35.15 -25.39
C GLN A 273 33.71 -33.72 -25.95
N LEU A 274 34.01 -33.52 -27.26
CA LEU A 274 33.87 -32.22 -27.91
C LEU A 274 32.43 -31.73 -27.87
N MET A 275 31.46 -32.59 -28.19
CA MET A 275 30.04 -32.26 -28.13
C MET A 275 29.59 -31.84 -26.73
N SER A 276 30.10 -32.52 -25.68
CA SER A 276 29.80 -32.14 -24.30
C SER A 276 30.37 -30.76 -23.94
N VAL A 277 31.61 -30.49 -24.35
CA VAL A 277 32.25 -29.19 -24.09
C VAL A 277 31.47 -28.04 -24.78
N LEU A 278 31.00 -28.24 -26.02
CA LEU A 278 30.16 -27.26 -26.71
C LEU A 278 28.82 -27.02 -25.99
N THR A 279 28.22 -28.10 -25.47
CA THR A 279 26.98 -27.99 -24.66
C THR A 279 27.23 -27.24 -23.34
N TYR A 280 28.36 -27.53 -22.66
CA TYR A 280 28.74 -26.77 -21.46
C TYR A 280 28.98 -25.30 -21.75
N ALA A 281 29.58 -24.96 -22.91
CA ALA A 281 29.73 -23.57 -23.34
C ALA A 281 28.41 -22.80 -23.37
N MET A 282 27.38 -23.42 -24.00
CA MET A 282 26.04 -22.83 -24.06
C MET A 282 25.43 -22.66 -22.66
N SER A 283 25.60 -23.66 -21.78
CA SER A 283 25.11 -23.62 -20.41
C SER A 283 25.80 -22.53 -19.56
N ILE A 284 27.10 -22.35 -19.70
CA ILE A 284 27.88 -21.30 -19.02
C ILE A 284 27.37 -19.91 -19.42
N LEU A 285 27.22 -19.67 -20.72
CA LEU A 285 26.84 -18.37 -21.25
C LEU A 285 25.38 -18.05 -20.90
N SER A 286 24.45 -19.04 -21.01
CA SER A 286 23.06 -18.90 -20.60
C SER A 286 22.93 -18.61 -19.11
N SER A 287 23.75 -19.26 -18.28
CA SER A 287 23.76 -19.03 -16.82
C SER A 287 24.19 -17.60 -16.47
N LEU A 288 25.13 -17.02 -17.23
CA LEU A 288 25.56 -15.64 -17.01
C LEU A 288 24.45 -14.64 -17.36
N MET A 289 23.67 -14.90 -18.42
CA MET A 289 22.47 -14.09 -18.73
C MET A 289 21.43 -14.16 -17.64
N MET A 290 21.10 -15.39 -17.17
CA MET A 290 20.13 -15.56 -16.09
C MET A 290 20.58 -14.84 -14.81
N LEU A 291 21.87 -14.87 -14.49
CA LEU A 291 22.42 -14.16 -13.34
C LEU A 291 22.23 -12.64 -13.49
N SER A 292 22.47 -12.09 -14.68
CA SER A 292 22.25 -10.66 -14.97
C SER A 292 20.76 -10.28 -14.80
N MET A 293 19.85 -11.13 -15.25
CA MET A 293 18.39 -10.92 -15.08
C MET A 293 17.98 -10.92 -13.59
N VAL A 294 18.55 -11.82 -12.78
CA VAL A 294 18.31 -11.85 -11.33
C VAL A 294 18.82 -10.58 -10.66
N LEU A 295 20.01 -10.13 -10.99
CA LEU A 295 20.58 -8.88 -10.45
C LEU A 295 19.70 -7.67 -10.78
N MET A 296 19.24 -7.55 -12.03
CA MET A 296 18.30 -6.50 -12.42
C MET A 296 16.99 -6.54 -11.62
N MET A 297 16.41 -7.74 -11.46
CA MET A 297 15.18 -7.92 -10.69
C MET A 297 15.35 -7.53 -9.22
N LEU A 298 16.50 -7.85 -8.61
CA LEU A 298 16.81 -7.45 -7.23
C LEU A 298 16.93 -5.93 -7.09
N ILE A 299 17.56 -5.25 -8.06
CA ILE A 299 17.67 -3.79 -8.08
C ILE A 299 16.28 -3.15 -8.15
N ILE A 300 15.43 -3.60 -9.07
CA ILE A 300 14.07 -3.08 -9.23
C ILE A 300 13.22 -3.34 -7.98
N SER A 301 13.36 -4.52 -7.36
CA SER A 301 12.57 -4.89 -6.19
C SER A 301 13.01 -4.20 -4.91
N ARG A 302 14.22 -3.60 -4.88
CA ARG A 302 14.74 -2.90 -3.70
C ARG A 302 13.82 -1.76 -3.24
N ALA A 303 13.33 -0.93 -4.17
CA ALA A 303 12.44 0.17 -3.85
C ALA A 303 11.10 -0.32 -3.27
N SER A 304 10.55 -1.43 -3.80
CA SER A 304 9.36 -2.07 -3.25
C SER A 304 9.60 -2.63 -1.85
N ALA A 305 10.79 -3.24 -1.61
CA ALA A 305 11.19 -3.74 -0.30
C ALA A 305 11.32 -2.61 0.74
N GLU A 306 11.88 -1.47 0.35
CA GLU A 306 12.01 -0.28 1.20
C GLU A 306 10.63 0.24 1.63
N ARG A 307 9.69 0.41 0.68
CA ARG A 307 8.31 0.85 0.96
C ARG A 307 7.53 -0.12 1.85
N ILE A 308 7.69 -1.43 1.65
CA ILE A 308 7.09 -2.46 2.50
C ILE A 308 7.66 -2.38 3.92
N CYS A 309 9.00 -2.29 4.04
CA CYS A 309 9.66 -2.19 5.35
C CYS A 309 9.31 -0.91 6.09
N GLU A 310 9.05 0.19 5.39
CA GLU A 310 8.57 1.43 5.98
C GLU A 310 7.25 1.20 6.72
N VAL A 311 6.27 0.55 6.07
CA VAL A 311 4.99 0.21 6.70
C VAL A 311 5.17 -0.80 7.83
N LEU A 312 5.96 -1.86 7.65
CA LEU A 312 6.17 -2.89 8.68
C LEU A 312 6.90 -2.39 9.94
N ASN A 313 7.71 -1.36 9.81
CA ASN A 313 8.48 -0.80 10.93
C ASN A 313 7.84 0.48 11.52
N GLU A 314 6.80 1.01 10.88
CA GLU A 314 6.06 2.16 11.42
C GLU A 314 5.39 1.75 12.72
N ARG A 315 5.45 2.62 13.70
CA ARG A 315 4.82 2.42 15.01
C ARG A 315 3.82 3.53 15.25
N THR A 316 2.71 3.18 15.87
CA THR A 316 1.75 4.19 16.34
C THR A 316 2.40 5.05 17.42
N ASP A 317 2.13 6.34 17.37
CA ASP A 317 2.49 7.32 18.39
C ASP A 317 1.47 7.32 19.55
N ILE A 318 0.25 6.81 19.31
CA ILE A 318 -0.82 6.71 20.28
C ILE A 318 -0.92 5.27 20.77
N ALA A 319 -0.63 5.06 22.05
CA ALA A 319 -0.73 3.76 22.71
C ALA A 319 -1.29 3.92 24.14
N ASN A 320 -1.83 2.83 24.66
CA ASN A 320 -2.30 2.78 26.05
C ASN A 320 -1.13 2.94 27.02
N ALA A 321 -1.32 3.77 28.04
CA ALA A 321 -0.41 3.82 29.17
C ALA A 321 -0.50 2.54 30.02
N PRO A 322 0.57 2.11 30.69
CA PRO A 322 0.48 1.01 31.67
C PRO A 322 -0.53 1.35 32.78
N GLY A 323 -1.53 0.50 32.97
CA GLY A 323 -2.58 0.74 33.96
C GLY A 323 -3.60 1.80 33.55
N ALA A 324 -3.83 1.96 32.25
CA ALA A 324 -4.82 2.89 31.72
C ALA A 324 -6.22 2.68 32.33
N GLU A 325 -6.91 3.79 32.60
CA GLU A 325 -8.24 3.81 33.22
C GLU A 325 -9.32 3.33 32.26
N THR A 326 -10.21 2.48 32.74
CA THR A 326 -11.29 1.87 31.94
C THR A 326 -12.68 2.39 32.30
N VAL A 327 -12.79 3.44 33.13
CA VAL A 327 -14.05 4.04 33.51
C VAL A 327 -14.01 5.55 33.27
N ILE A 328 -14.95 6.06 32.49
CA ILE A 328 -15.15 7.49 32.30
C ILE A 328 -16.34 7.91 33.16
N PRO A 329 -16.15 8.84 34.13
CA PRO A 329 -17.20 9.21 35.10
C PRO A 329 -18.39 9.88 34.41
N ASP A 330 -18.14 10.93 33.62
CA ASP A 330 -19.14 11.76 32.99
C ASP A 330 -18.69 12.28 31.61
N GLY A 331 -19.49 13.13 30.98
CA GLY A 331 -19.22 13.71 29.65
C GLY A 331 -18.61 15.12 29.71
N SER A 332 -17.99 15.54 30.82
CA SER A 332 -17.31 16.85 30.87
C SER A 332 -16.02 16.83 30.04
N VAL A 333 -15.68 17.97 29.43
CA VAL A 333 -14.48 18.13 28.61
C VAL A 333 -13.78 19.42 28.97
N ASP A 334 -12.48 19.32 29.29
CA ASP A 334 -11.63 20.45 29.61
C ASP A 334 -10.42 20.51 28.67
N PHE A 335 -10.14 21.68 28.15
CA PHE A 335 -8.91 22.01 27.42
C PHE A 335 -8.13 22.99 28.27
N ASP A 336 -6.93 22.61 28.70
CA ASP A 336 -6.05 23.42 29.55
C ASP A 336 -4.82 23.82 28.78
N GLY A 337 -4.75 25.08 28.30
CA GLY A 337 -3.63 25.65 27.56
C GLY A 337 -3.25 24.83 26.32
N VAL A 338 -4.22 24.29 25.59
CA VAL A 338 -3.97 23.34 24.51
C VAL A 338 -3.45 24.05 23.27
N SER A 339 -2.26 23.60 22.79
CA SER A 339 -1.73 23.95 21.47
C SER A 339 -1.51 22.66 20.66
N PHE A 340 -1.76 22.73 19.34
CA PHE A 340 -1.63 21.58 18.46
C PHE A 340 -1.11 21.95 17.07
N SER A 341 -0.21 21.10 16.53
CA SER A 341 0.30 21.16 15.17
C SER A 341 0.39 19.74 14.56
N TYR A 342 -0.12 19.55 13.35
CA TYR A 342 0.02 18.29 12.59
C TYR A 342 1.48 17.96 12.25
N GLY A 343 2.34 18.96 12.14
CA GLY A 343 3.79 18.79 11.92
C GLY A 343 4.61 18.55 13.18
N GLY A 344 3.97 18.39 14.34
CA GLY A 344 4.63 18.24 15.63
C GLY A 344 5.30 19.55 16.12
N ARG A 345 6.25 19.43 17.06
CA ARG A 345 6.98 20.58 17.61
C ARG A 345 7.81 21.26 16.52
N GLY A 346 7.45 22.49 16.16
CA GLY A 346 8.10 23.30 15.11
C GLY A 346 7.31 23.37 13.80
N GLY A 347 6.19 22.67 13.67
CA GLY A 347 5.24 22.86 12.57
C GLY A 347 4.36 24.10 12.76
N ARG A 348 3.61 24.47 11.71
CA ARG A 348 2.61 25.55 11.83
C ARG A 348 1.54 25.14 12.83
N SER A 349 1.31 25.96 13.83
CA SER A 349 0.26 25.74 14.83
C SER A 349 -1.12 25.83 14.17
N CYS A 350 -1.99 24.86 14.50
CA CYS A 350 -3.39 24.82 14.09
C CYS A 350 -4.33 25.22 15.21
N LEU A 351 -3.90 25.02 16.47
CA LEU A 351 -4.57 25.48 17.68
C LEU A 351 -3.53 26.12 18.58
N GLU A 352 -3.85 27.25 19.18
CA GLU A 352 -2.94 28.03 20.02
C GLU A 352 -3.61 28.42 21.34
N ASN A 353 -3.06 27.89 22.44
CA ASN A 353 -3.45 28.21 23.82
C ASN A 353 -4.98 28.21 24.02
N ILE A 354 -5.59 27.07 23.78
CA ILE A 354 -7.04 26.87 23.96
C ILE A 354 -7.31 26.54 25.42
N ASP A 355 -8.11 27.38 26.08
CA ASP A 355 -8.69 27.17 27.39
C ASP A 355 -10.20 27.11 27.26
N LEU A 356 -10.82 25.94 27.58
CA LEU A 356 -12.23 25.71 27.40
C LEU A 356 -12.71 24.67 28.42
N HIS A 357 -13.85 24.96 29.05
CA HIS A 357 -14.53 24.04 29.97
C HIS A 357 -15.96 23.78 29.50
N ILE A 358 -16.30 22.52 29.26
CA ILE A 358 -17.62 22.02 28.83
C ILE A 358 -18.17 21.11 29.93
N ARG A 359 -19.38 21.40 30.43
CA ARG A 359 -20.04 20.60 31.46
C ARG A 359 -20.66 19.33 30.85
N SER A 360 -20.78 18.29 31.66
CA SER A 360 -21.52 17.09 31.26
C SER A 360 -22.98 17.42 30.93
N GLY A 361 -23.48 16.89 29.81
CA GLY A 361 -24.84 17.14 29.29
C GLY A 361 -25.03 18.46 28.53
N GLU A 362 -24.00 19.33 28.50
CA GLU A 362 -24.08 20.64 27.82
C GLU A 362 -24.06 20.46 26.28
N THR A 363 -24.83 21.27 25.59
CA THR A 363 -24.84 21.36 24.13
C THR A 363 -24.00 22.57 23.69
N ILE A 364 -22.91 22.31 23.00
CA ILE A 364 -21.96 23.34 22.50
C ILE A 364 -22.06 23.46 20.99
N GLY A 365 -22.28 24.68 20.50
CA GLY A 365 -22.14 25.06 19.11
C GLY A 365 -20.71 25.54 18.82
N LEU A 366 -20.12 25.13 17.70
CA LEU A 366 -18.80 25.56 17.27
C LEU A 366 -18.88 26.23 15.89
N ILE A 367 -18.56 27.52 15.84
CA ILE A 367 -18.64 28.38 14.63
C ILE A 367 -17.28 28.99 14.32
N GLY A 368 -17.01 29.27 13.06
CA GLY A 368 -15.78 29.94 12.60
C GLY A 368 -15.51 29.69 11.12
N GLY A 369 -14.59 30.42 10.54
CA GLY A 369 -14.20 30.31 9.14
C GLY A 369 -13.60 28.93 8.79
N THR A 370 -13.50 28.63 7.50
CA THR A 370 -12.78 27.45 7.03
C THR A 370 -11.31 27.56 7.43
N GLY A 371 -10.75 26.50 8.03
CA GLY A 371 -9.37 26.50 8.52
C GLY A 371 -9.16 27.12 9.89
N SER A 372 -10.24 27.52 10.62
CA SER A 372 -10.12 28.10 11.98
C SER A 372 -9.76 27.08 13.08
N GLY A 373 -9.65 25.77 12.77
CA GLY A 373 -9.24 24.74 13.74
C GLY A 373 -10.37 23.97 14.39
N LYS A 374 -11.64 24.15 14.01
CA LYS A 374 -12.80 23.50 14.63
C LYS A 374 -12.74 21.97 14.65
N SER A 375 -12.56 21.35 13.48
CA SER A 375 -12.43 19.87 13.37
C SER A 375 -11.21 19.38 14.12
N THR A 376 -10.11 20.11 14.09
CA THR A 376 -8.90 19.78 14.84
C THR A 376 -9.17 19.76 16.35
N LEU A 377 -9.88 20.76 16.88
CA LEU A 377 -10.23 20.84 18.31
C LEU A 377 -10.99 19.59 18.78
N VAL A 378 -12.05 19.21 18.07
CA VAL A 378 -12.90 18.09 18.48
C VAL A 378 -12.23 16.73 18.28
N GLN A 379 -11.28 16.60 17.35
CA GLN A 379 -10.52 15.36 17.12
C GLN A 379 -9.54 15.03 18.27
N LEU A 380 -9.19 16.00 19.10
CA LEU A 380 -8.36 15.79 20.30
C LEU A 380 -9.14 15.12 21.44
N ILE A 381 -10.46 15.25 21.49
CA ILE A 381 -11.31 14.68 22.56
C ILE A 381 -11.28 13.15 22.55
N PRO A 382 -11.55 12.45 21.41
CA PRO A 382 -11.41 10.99 21.33
C PRO A 382 -9.95 10.53 21.15
N ARG A 383 -8.97 11.44 21.37
CA ARG A 383 -7.54 11.17 21.21
C ARG A 383 -7.24 10.55 19.85
N LEU A 384 -7.71 11.19 18.75
CA LEU A 384 -7.29 10.82 17.39
C LEU A 384 -5.88 11.35 17.10
N TYR A 385 -5.50 12.44 17.77
CA TYR A 385 -4.17 13.01 17.85
C TYR A 385 -3.85 13.38 19.30
N ASP A 386 -2.58 13.36 19.68
CA ASP A 386 -2.13 13.90 20.97
C ASP A 386 -1.77 15.38 20.83
N VAL A 387 -2.04 16.18 21.85
CA VAL A 387 -1.72 17.61 21.89
C VAL A 387 -0.21 17.85 21.85
N THR A 388 0.22 18.98 21.26
CA THR A 388 1.63 19.38 21.25
C THR A 388 2.03 20.00 22.59
N GLU A 389 1.13 20.80 23.20
CA GLU A 389 1.27 21.42 24.52
C GLU A 389 -0.09 21.44 25.22
N GLY A 390 -0.07 21.49 26.55
CA GLY A 390 -1.27 21.45 27.37
C GLY A 390 -1.84 20.05 27.56
N CYS A 391 -3.10 19.96 27.99
CA CYS A 391 -3.81 18.69 28.12
C CYS A 391 -5.32 18.82 27.80
N VAL A 392 -5.89 17.74 27.30
CA VAL A 392 -7.35 17.56 27.14
C VAL A 392 -7.80 16.57 28.21
N ARG A 393 -8.85 16.93 28.95
CA ARG A 393 -9.46 16.03 29.94
C ARG A 393 -10.87 15.70 29.59
N VAL A 394 -11.26 14.47 29.89
CA VAL A 394 -12.64 13.97 29.78
C VAL A 394 -13.02 13.37 31.13
N GLY A 395 -14.16 13.76 31.71
CA GLY A 395 -14.53 13.32 33.04
C GLY A 395 -13.50 13.70 34.11
N GLY A 396 -12.83 14.86 33.96
CA GLY A 396 -11.81 15.38 34.86
C GLY A 396 -10.42 14.74 34.76
N ARG A 397 -10.19 13.77 33.88
CA ARG A 397 -8.90 13.07 33.72
C ARG A 397 -8.34 13.24 32.32
N ASP A 398 -7.00 13.32 32.18
CA ASP A 398 -6.31 13.48 30.90
C ASP A 398 -6.65 12.29 29.97
N VAL A 399 -6.96 12.59 28.69
CA VAL A 399 -7.30 11.58 27.67
C VAL A 399 -6.17 10.58 27.43
N ARG A 400 -4.93 10.92 27.76
CA ARG A 400 -3.74 10.04 27.64
C ARG A 400 -3.68 8.96 28.71
N GLU A 401 -4.40 9.11 29.82
CA GLU A 401 -4.45 8.15 30.93
C GLU A 401 -5.55 7.11 30.77
N TYR A 402 -6.48 7.30 29.84
CA TYR A 402 -7.53 6.34 29.55
C TYR A 402 -7.06 5.23 28.61
N ASP A 403 -7.69 4.06 28.75
CA ASP A 403 -7.69 3.07 27.69
C ASP A 403 -8.36 3.64 26.44
N ILE A 404 -7.68 3.52 25.29
CA ILE A 404 -8.11 4.14 24.01
C ILE A 404 -9.48 3.61 23.58
N GLU A 405 -9.75 2.33 23.76
CA GLU A 405 -11.02 1.72 23.38
C GLU A 405 -12.14 2.27 24.28
N THR A 406 -11.91 2.34 25.59
CA THR A 406 -12.85 2.92 26.56
C THR A 406 -13.14 4.38 26.24
N LEU A 407 -12.12 5.20 25.97
CA LEU A 407 -12.30 6.60 25.62
C LEU A 407 -13.11 6.74 24.33
N ARG A 408 -12.73 6.01 23.28
CA ARG A 408 -13.41 6.07 22.00
C ARG A 408 -14.81 5.46 22.03
N ASN A 409 -15.12 4.57 22.98
CA ASN A 409 -16.46 4.07 23.20
C ASN A 409 -17.36 5.10 23.88
N ALA A 410 -16.82 5.91 24.77
CA ALA A 410 -17.56 6.98 25.44
C ALA A 410 -17.71 8.24 24.57
N VAL A 411 -16.85 8.45 23.58
CA VAL A 411 -16.88 9.59 22.65
C VAL A 411 -17.26 9.12 21.26
N SER A 412 -18.45 9.45 20.82
CA SER A 412 -18.91 9.16 19.44
C SER A 412 -18.71 10.38 18.56
N MET A 413 -18.17 10.17 17.37
CA MET A 413 -17.90 11.26 16.43
C MET A 413 -18.46 10.92 15.04
N VAL A 414 -19.27 11.82 14.50
CA VAL A 414 -19.66 11.83 13.09
C VAL A 414 -18.72 12.78 12.36
N LEU A 415 -17.88 12.22 11.50
CA LEU A 415 -16.86 12.96 10.75
C LEU A 415 -17.50 13.77 9.61
N GLN A 416 -16.86 14.85 9.21
CA GLN A 416 -17.27 15.67 8.06
C GLN A 416 -17.44 14.84 6.78
N LYS A 417 -16.51 13.89 6.53
CA LYS A 417 -16.61 12.96 5.42
C LYS A 417 -17.30 11.68 5.88
N ASN A 418 -18.58 11.57 5.53
CA ASN A 418 -19.39 10.43 5.88
C ASN A 418 -19.09 9.23 4.97
N GLU A 419 -18.68 8.10 5.54
CA GLU A 419 -18.37 6.88 4.81
C GLU A 419 -19.27 5.72 5.27
N LEU A 420 -19.87 5.02 4.30
CA LEU A 420 -20.60 3.78 4.51
C LEU A 420 -19.84 2.62 3.89
N PHE A 421 -19.93 1.46 4.51
CA PHE A 421 -19.29 0.24 4.02
C PHE A 421 -20.26 -0.56 3.15
N SER A 422 -19.73 -1.39 2.26
CA SER A 422 -20.55 -2.36 1.53
C SER A 422 -21.17 -3.35 2.51
N GLY A 423 -22.43 -3.69 2.28
CA GLY A 423 -23.24 -4.54 3.14
C GLY A 423 -24.61 -3.92 3.41
N THR A 424 -25.42 -4.48 4.27
CA THR A 424 -26.77 -3.98 4.53
C THR A 424 -26.78 -2.68 5.35
N VAL A 425 -27.92 -1.97 5.34
CA VAL A 425 -28.15 -0.81 6.23
C VAL A 425 -27.97 -1.21 7.68
N ALA A 426 -28.56 -2.36 8.09
CA ALA A 426 -28.45 -2.85 9.46
C ALA A 426 -26.99 -3.14 9.86
N GLU A 427 -26.20 -3.77 8.99
CA GLU A 427 -24.76 -4.02 9.22
C GLU A 427 -23.99 -2.71 9.38
N ASN A 428 -24.27 -1.72 8.53
CA ASN A 428 -23.67 -0.40 8.64
C ASN A 428 -23.98 0.30 9.97
N LEU A 429 -25.19 0.16 10.47
CA LEU A 429 -25.58 0.73 11.76
C LEU A 429 -24.94 -0.01 12.94
N ARG A 430 -24.79 -1.35 12.85
CA ARG A 430 -24.11 -2.17 13.87
C ARG A 430 -22.63 -1.84 14.06
N TRP A 431 -22.01 -1.07 13.20
CA TRP A 431 -20.68 -0.51 13.50
C TRP A 431 -20.66 0.36 14.77
N GLY A 432 -21.78 0.93 15.17
CA GLY A 432 -21.93 1.62 16.45
C GLY A 432 -21.98 0.67 17.64
N ASN A 433 -22.70 -0.45 17.50
CA ASN A 433 -22.79 -1.53 18.48
C ASN A 433 -23.11 -2.84 17.77
N GLU A 434 -22.13 -3.76 17.74
CA GLU A 434 -22.20 -5.05 17.06
C GLU A 434 -23.38 -5.91 17.56
N ASN A 435 -23.69 -5.81 18.86
CA ASN A 435 -24.74 -6.57 19.53
C ASN A 435 -26.11 -5.87 19.52
N ALA A 436 -26.25 -4.74 18.82
CA ALA A 436 -27.52 -4.00 18.79
C ALA A 436 -28.67 -4.83 18.22
N THR A 437 -29.78 -4.88 18.94
CA THR A 437 -31.02 -5.47 18.49
C THR A 437 -31.66 -4.64 17.37
N MET A 438 -32.55 -5.24 16.58
CA MET A 438 -33.27 -4.48 15.54
C MET A 438 -34.15 -3.36 16.12
N GLU A 439 -34.61 -3.47 17.35
CA GLU A 439 -35.36 -2.45 18.03
C GLU A 439 -34.47 -1.24 18.35
N GLU A 440 -33.29 -1.45 18.89
CA GLU A 440 -32.28 -0.40 19.14
C GLU A 440 -31.83 0.28 17.84
N ILE A 441 -31.60 -0.50 16.79
CA ILE A 441 -31.24 0.02 15.46
C ILE A 441 -32.34 0.93 14.91
N ARG A 442 -33.61 0.49 14.99
CA ARG A 442 -34.76 1.30 14.55
C ARG A 442 -34.95 2.55 15.40
N HIS A 443 -34.73 2.44 16.71
CA HIS A 443 -34.80 3.59 17.60
C HIS A 443 -33.75 4.65 17.23
N ALA A 444 -32.49 4.27 17.11
CA ALA A 444 -31.43 5.17 16.69
C ALA A 444 -31.66 5.78 15.29
N ALA A 445 -32.22 5.00 14.36
CA ALA A 445 -32.58 5.47 13.03
C ALA A 445 -33.75 6.49 13.09
N LYS A 446 -34.71 6.33 13.99
CA LYS A 446 -35.80 7.30 14.21
C LYS A 446 -35.26 8.60 14.77
N VAL A 447 -34.43 8.55 15.80
CA VAL A 447 -33.77 9.73 16.39
C VAL A 447 -32.98 10.50 15.32
N ALA A 448 -32.27 9.79 14.45
CA ALA A 448 -31.51 10.38 13.33
C ALA A 448 -32.40 10.74 12.12
N GLN A 449 -33.72 10.64 12.20
CA GLN A 449 -34.68 10.87 11.10
C GLN A 449 -34.37 10.01 9.85
N ALA A 450 -33.82 8.80 10.05
CA ALA A 450 -33.44 7.87 8.99
C ALA A 450 -34.45 6.77 8.71
N ASP A 451 -35.26 6.35 9.71
CA ASP A 451 -36.18 5.21 9.61
C ASP A 451 -37.15 5.35 8.44
N GLY A 452 -37.68 6.55 8.19
CA GLY A 452 -38.66 6.80 7.13
C GLY A 452 -38.15 6.47 5.73
N PHE A 453 -36.92 6.91 5.38
CA PHE A 453 -36.36 6.59 4.07
C PHE A 453 -35.82 5.15 4.00
N ILE A 454 -35.33 4.59 5.12
CA ILE A 454 -34.89 3.18 5.17
C ILE A 454 -36.09 2.27 4.87
N MET A 455 -37.23 2.51 5.51
CA MET A 455 -38.45 1.73 5.27
C MET A 455 -39.05 1.93 3.87
N ALA A 456 -38.71 3.01 3.19
CA ALA A 456 -39.08 3.23 1.78
C ALA A 456 -38.16 2.52 0.79
N MET A 457 -37.01 1.95 1.23
CA MET A 457 -36.16 1.11 0.40
C MET A 457 -36.82 -0.26 0.16
N PRO A 458 -36.51 -0.95 -0.96
CA PRO A 458 -37.16 -2.23 -1.32
C PRO A 458 -37.06 -3.30 -0.23
N GLU A 459 -35.94 -3.40 0.47
CA GLU A 459 -35.68 -4.40 1.51
C GLU A 459 -35.53 -3.77 2.90
N GLY A 460 -35.86 -2.47 3.06
CA GLY A 460 -35.77 -1.76 4.33
C GLY A 460 -34.35 -1.80 4.91
N TYR A 461 -34.21 -2.30 6.13
CA TYR A 461 -32.91 -2.41 6.82
C TYR A 461 -31.96 -3.45 6.23
N ASP A 462 -32.45 -4.38 5.43
CA ASP A 462 -31.66 -5.39 4.72
C ASP A 462 -31.20 -4.90 3.33
N SER A 463 -31.59 -3.67 2.93
CA SER A 463 -31.15 -3.06 1.67
C SER A 463 -29.63 -2.89 1.62
N GLU A 464 -29.04 -3.30 0.49
CA GLU A 464 -27.61 -3.26 0.26
C GLU A 464 -27.09 -1.82 0.07
N MET A 465 -26.02 -1.49 0.76
CA MET A 465 -25.23 -0.27 0.58
C MET A 465 -24.01 -0.55 -0.29
N GLU A 466 -23.81 0.26 -1.32
CA GLU A 466 -22.58 0.20 -2.12
C GLU A 466 -21.40 0.83 -1.37
N GLN A 467 -20.20 0.53 -1.83
CA GLN A 467 -18.97 1.10 -1.26
C GLN A 467 -19.00 2.63 -1.22
N GLY A 468 -18.79 3.18 -0.02
CA GLY A 468 -18.85 4.62 0.22
C GLY A 468 -20.29 5.17 0.20
N GLY A 469 -21.32 4.33 0.11
CA GLY A 469 -22.73 4.74 0.06
C GLY A 469 -23.08 5.51 -1.21
N SER A 470 -22.57 5.06 -2.38
CA SER A 470 -22.80 5.74 -3.66
C SER A 470 -24.26 5.69 -4.13
N ASN A 471 -25.02 4.74 -3.62
CA ASN A 471 -26.45 4.53 -3.93
C ASN A 471 -27.43 5.28 -3.01
N VAL A 472 -26.93 6.15 -2.11
CA VAL A 472 -27.77 6.99 -1.24
C VAL A 472 -27.37 8.46 -1.35
N SER A 473 -28.34 9.37 -1.09
CA SER A 473 -28.07 10.82 -1.12
C SER A 473 -27.15 11.25 0.03
N GLY A 474 -26.50 12.43 -0.11
CA GLY A 474 -25.63 12.96 0.93
C GLY A 474 -26.33 13.10 2.29
N GLY A 475 -27.57 13.62 2.32
CA GLY A 475 -28.36 13.75 3.54
C GLY A 475 -28.80 12.41 4.13
N GLN A 476 -29.11 11.40 3.31
CA GLN A 476 -29.37 10.04 3.77
C GLN A 476 -28.13 9.43 4.41
N LYS A 477 -26.96 9.57 3.76
CA LYS A 477 -25.67 9.11 4.28
C LYS A 477 -25.34 9.76 5.64
N GLN A 478 -25.54 11.05 5.77
CA GLN A 478 -25.33 11.77 7.03
C GLN A 478 -26.21 11.21 8.15
N ARG A 479 -27.51 11.05 7.90
CA ARG A 479 -28.46 10.49 8.88
C ARG A 479 -28.11 9.05 9.29
N LEU A 480 -27.63 8.21 8.37
CA LEU A 480 -27.14 6.87 8.71
C LEU A 480 -25.88 6.93 9.60
N CYS A 481 -24.95 7.84 9.31
CA CYS A 481 -23.77 8.02 10.15
C CYS A 481 -24.12 8.57 11.55
N ILE A 482 -25.13 9.44 11.66
CA ILE A 482 -25.66 9.89 12.95
C ILE A 482 -26.28 8.71 13.71
N ALA A 483 -27.18 7.91 13.08
CA ALA A 483 -27.77 6.73 13.70
C ALA A 483 -26.71 5.73 14.20
N ARG A 484 -25.66 5.50 13.41
CA ARG A 484 -24.48 4.69 13.81
C ARG A 484 -23.82 5.23 15.07
N ALA A 485 -23.63 6.55 15.15
CA ALA A 485 -23.00 7.19 16.30
C ALA A 485 -23.86 7.10 17.57
N LEU A 486 -25.18 7.17 17.42
CA LEU A 486 -26.14 7.05 18.53
C LEU A 486 -26.19 5.63 19.11
N LEU A 487 -26.10 4.60 18.29
CA LEU A 487 -26.07 3.19 18.72
C LEU A 487 -24.93 2.86 19.67
N LYS A 488 -23.89 3.68 19.69
CA LYS A 488 -22.75 3.55 20.60
C LYS A 488 -23.11 3.93 22.05
N ASN A 489 -24.24 4.61 22.26
CA ASN A 489 -24.68 5.16 23.55
C ASN A 489 -23.58 5.98 24.26
N PRO A 490 -23.04 7.02 23.59
CA PRO A 490 -21.87 7.75 24.06
C PRO A 490 -22.21 8.69 25.22
N LYS A 491 -21.18 9.08 25.99
CA LYS A 491 -21.26 10.21 26.95
C LYS A 491 -21.05 11.55 26.27
N ILE A 492 -20.30 11.56 25.15
CA ILE A 492 -20.02 12.75 24.35
C ILE A 492 -20.32 12.42 22.90
N LEU A 493 -21.17 13.20 22.26
CA LEU A 493 -21.50 13.13 20.83
C LEU A 493 -20.93 14.34 20.10
N ILE A 494 -20.08 14.10 19.13
CA ILE A 494 -19.46 15.13 18.30
C ILE A 494 -20.03 15.03 16.88
N LEU A 495 -20.54 16.13 16.35
CA LEU A 495 -21.09 16.25 15.01
C LEU A 495 -20.24 17.27 14.23
N ASP A 496 -19.32 16.78 13.38
CA ASP A 496 -18.45 17.63 12.57
C ASP A 496 -19.10 17.90 11.20
N ASP A 497 -19.76 19.04 11.06
CA ASP A 497 -20.50 19.48 9.85
C ASP A 497 -21.46 18.42 9.29
N SER A 498 -22.05 17.63 10.20
CA SER A 498 -22.77 16.39 9.88
C SER A 498 -24.22 16.63 9.45
N THR A 499 -24.69 17.87 9.40
CA THR A 499 -26.06 18.21 8.98
C THR A 499 -26.09 19.16 7.78
N SER A 500 -24.93 19.47 7.20
CA SER A 500 -24.81 20.43 6.09
C SER A 500 -25.55 20.02 4.81
N ALA A 501 -25.69 18.71 4.55
CA ALA A 501 -26.45 18.16 3.41
C ALA A 501 -27.88 17.73 3.78
N VAL A 502 -28.32 18.00 5.01
CA VAL A 502 -29.67 17.74 5.49
C VAL A 502 -30.49 19.03 5.37
N ASP A 503 -31.75 18.93 5.01
CA ASP A 503 -32.68 20.08 4.99
C ASP A 503 -32.94 20.63 6.39
N THR A 504 -33.29 21.91 6.45
CA THR A 504 -33.43 22.66 7.71
C THR A 504 -34.52 22.07 8.65
N ALA A 505 -35.58 21.51 8.10
CA ALA A 505 -36.67 20.91 8.90
C ALA A 505 -36.19 19.61 9.56
N THR A 506 -35.50 18.74 8.79
CA THR A 506 -34.93 17.50 9.30
C THR A 506 -33.79 17.76 10.31
N ASP A 507 -32.91 18.74 10.06
CA ASP A 507 -31.85 19.15 11.00
C ASP A 507 -32.47 19.60 12.35
N ARG A 508 -33.55 20.41 12.31
CA ARG A 508 -34.28 20.82 13.51
C ARG A 508 -34.86 19.61 14.25
N ALA A 509 -35.49 18.69 13.53
CA ALA A 509 -36.08 17.50 14.14
C ALA A 509 -35.03 16.60 14.81
N ILE A 510 -33.83 16.47 14.23
CA ILE A 510 -32.70 15.74 14.82
C ILE A 510 -32.25 16.43 16.12
N ARG A 511 -32.11 17.76 16.13
CA ARG A 511 -31.70 18.51 17.33
C ARG A 511 -32.76 18.44 18.45
N ASP A 512 -34.05 18.51 18.11
CA ASP A 512 -35.11 18.36 19.07
C ASP A 512 -35.17 16.96 19.67
N ALA A 513 -34.89 15.91 18.86
CA ALA A 513 -34.75 14.54 19.35
C ALA A 513 -33.56 14.40 20.30
N PHE A 514 -32.40 14.99 19.98
CA PHE A 514 -31.25 14.99 20.89
C PHE A 514 -31.52 15.67 22.23
N ARG A 515 -32.26 16.75 22.23
CA ARG A 515 -32.64 17.47 23.47
C ARG A 515 -33.54 16.63 24.35
N ASN A 516 -34.51 15.95 23.75
CA ASN A 516 -35.57 15.24 24.48
C ASN A 516 -35.13 13.83 24.91
N GLU A 517 -34.35 13.12 24.05
CA GLU A 517 -34.04 11.71 24.27
C GLU A 517 -32.64 11.49 24.87
N MET A 518 -31.75 12.50 24.80
CA MET A 518 -30.36 12.38 25.25
C MET A 518 -29.93 13.60 26.10
N PRO A 519 -30.65 13.98 27.16
CA PRO A 519 -30.33 15.19 27.93
C PRO A 519 -28.97 15.11 28.63
N ASP A 520 -28.57 13.93 29.09
CA ASP A 520 -27.34 13.72 29.86
C ASP A 520 -26.06 13.58 28.97
N VAL A 521 -26.23 13.50 27.66
CA VAL A 521 -25.10 13.38 26.70
C VAL A 521 -24.58 14.78 26.37
N THR A 522 -23.26 14.97 26.49
CA THR A 522 -22.62 16.20 26.03
C THR A 522 -22.57 16.23 24.51
N LYS A 523 -23.04 17.30 23.88
CA LYS A 523 -23.12 17.44 22.43
C LYS A 523 -22.24 18.57 21.96
N ILE A 524 -21.38 18.30 20.99
CA ILE A 524 -20.52 19.31 20.35
C ILE A 524 -20.85 19.33 18.86
N ILE A 525 -21.46 20.42 18.41
CA ILE A 525 -21.97 20.56 17.05
C ILE A 525 -21.14 21.60 16.31
N ILE A 526 -20.33 21.15 15.36
CA ILE A 526 -19.67 22.05 14.41
C ILE A 526 -20.65 22.31 13.27
N ALA A 527 -20.97 23.53 13.03
CA ALA A 527 -21.86 23.91 11.94
C ALA A 527 -21.32 25.11 11.16
N GLN A 528 -21.68 25.16 9.88
CA GLN A 528 -21.46 26.32 9.02
C GLN A 528 -22.63 27.29 9.10
N ARG A 529 -23.84 26.78 9.41
CA ARG A 529 -25.05 27.58 9.56
C ARG A 529 -25.30 27.90 11.03
N ILE A 530 -25.52 29.17 11.33
CA ILE A 530 -25.87 29.62 12.70
C ILE A 530 -27.19 28.99 13.16
N SER A 531 -28.16 28.80 12.27
CA SER A 531 -29.44 28.16 12.58
C SER A 531 -29.30 26.75 13.17
N SER A 532 -28.19 26.03 12.90
CA SER A 532 -27.93 24.70 13.43
C SER A 532 -27.41 24.71 14.87
N VAL A 533 -26.93 25.86 15.38
CA VAL A 533 -26.32 25.98 16.71
C VAL A 533 -26.92 27.10 17.56
N GLN A 534 -27.87 27.87 17.05
CA GLN A 534 -28.47 29.00 17.78
C GLN A 534 -29.15 28.60 19.07
N ASP A 535 -29.65 27.35 19.15
CA ASP A 535 -30.33 26.80 20.32
C ASP A 535 -29.36 26.06 21.26
N ALA A 536 -28.05 26.12 21.03
CA ALA A 536 -27.05 25.53 21.91
C ALA A 536 -26.94 26.30 23.24
N ASP A 537 -26.59 25.62 24.31
CA ASP A 537 -26.38 26.25 25.64
C ASP A 537 -25.27 27.31 25.58
N ARG A 538 -24.20 27.01 24.86
CA ARG A 538 -23.15 27.98 24.53
C ARG A 538 -22.65 27.75 23.11
N ILE A 539 -22.25 28.84 22.48
CA ILE A 539 -21.62 28.85 21.16
C ILE A 539 -20.18 29.36 21.32
N ILE A 540 -19.24 28.66 20.73
CA ILE A 540 -17.82 29.02 20.69
C ILE A 540 -17.49 29.54 19.29
N VAL A 541 -16.91 30.71 19.22
CA VAL A 541 -16.43 31.33 17.97
C VAL A 541 -14.93 31.16 17.86
N MET A 542 -14.50 30.44 16.83
CA MET A 542 -13.08 30.21 16.55
C MET A 542 -12.59 31.01 15.35
N ASP A 543 -11.43 31.61 15.49
CA ASP A 543 -10.69 32.24 14.40
C ASP A 543 -9.19 31.99 14.53
N ASN A 544 -8.54 31.67 13.41
CA ASN A 544 -7.08 31.46 13.33
C ASN A 544 -6.50 30.55 14.44
N GLY A 545 -7.19 29.46 14.78
CA GLY A 545 -6.75 28.49 15.78
C GLY A 545 -6.94 28.89 17.23
N ARG A 546 -7.67 29.96 17.50
CA ARG A 546 -7.95 30.48 18.87
C ARG A 546 -9.45 30.62 19.09
N ILE A 547 -9.88 30.55 20.33
CA ILE A 547 -11.22 30.93 20.75
C ILE A 547 -11.25 32.46 20.83
N THR A 548 -12.09 33.08 20.00
CA THR A 548 -12.25 34.55 19.96
C THR A 548 -13.29 35.01 20.96
N ASP A 549 -14.40 34.28 21.05
CA ASP A 549 -15.51 34.58 21.97
C ASP A 549 -16.34 33.32 22.24
N PHE A 550 -17.11 33.32 23.32
CA PHE A 550 -18.07 32.24 23.63
C PHE A 550 -19.23 32.77 24.48
N GLY A 551 -20.43 32.29 24.22
CA GLY A 551 -21.63 32.73 24.94
C GLY A 551 -22.90 32.17 24.32
N THR A 552 -24.04 32.65 24.76
CA THR A 552 -25.34 32.35 24.13
C THR A 552 -25.47 33.08 22.78
N HIS A 553 -26.45 32.67 21.96
CA HIS A 553 -26.75 33.31 20.68
C HIS A 553 -26.92 34.85 20.84
N ASP A 554 -27.75 35.26 21.79
CA ASP A 554 -28.08 36.66 22.01
C ASP A 554 -26.90 37.48 22.52
N GLU A 555 -26.07 36.90 23.39
CA GLU A 555 -24.83 37.54 23.87
C GLU A 555 -23.83 37.78 22.73
N LEU A 556 -23.63 36.75 21.88
CA LEU A 556 -22.69 36.86 20.77
C LEU A 556 -23.18 37.81 19.67
N LEU A 557 -24.46 37.89 19.39
CA LEU A 557 -25.02 38.88 18.48
C LEU A 557 -24.71 40.31 18.93
N ASN A 558 -24.71 40.54 20.24
CA ASN A 558 -24.50 41.87 20.79
C ASN A 558 -23.00 42.28 20.86
N ARG A 559 -22.08 41.32 21.13
CA ARG A 559 -20.67 41.65 21.43
C ARG A 559 -19.65 41.12 20.42
N CYS A 560 -19.94 40.02 19.69
CA CYS A 560 -18.99 39.40 18.76
C CYS A 560 -19.22 39.86 17.32
N CYS A 561 -18.33 40.69 16.77
CA CYS A 561 -18.45 41.19 15.40
C CYS A 561 -18.47 40.06 14.37
N ILE A 562 -17.57 39.07 14.52
CA ILE A 562 -17.46 37.90 13.58
C ILE A 562 -18.77 37.13 13.55
N TYR A 563 -19.35 36.84 14.72
CA TYR A 563 -20.61 36.10 14.80
C TYR A 563 -21.78 36.86 14.17
N ARG A 564 -21.86 38.17 14.42
CA ARG A 564 -22.88 39.05 13.86
C ARG A 564 -22.77 39.14 12.33
N GLU A 565 -21.59 39.35 11.79
CA GLU A 565 -21.35 39.40 10.35
C GLU A 565 -21.80 38.10 9.65
N VAL A 566 -21.47 36.93 10.22
CA VAL A 566 -21.87 35.63 9.70
C VAL A 566 -23.40 35.48 9.75
N TYR A 567 -24.03 35.88 10.87
CA TYR A 567 -25.49 35.83 11.04
C TYR A 567 -26.21 36.70 10.02
N GLU A 568 -25.81 37.97 9.89
CA GLU A 568 -26.41 38.91 8.94
C GLU A 568 -26.23 38.47 7.48
N SER A 569 -25.05 37.92 7.16
CA SER A 569 -24.78 37.37 5.83
C SER A 569 -25.69 36.20 5.49
N GLN A 570 -25.94 35.30 6.46
CA GLN A 570 -26.82 34.15 6.26
C GLN A 570 -28.31 34.54 6.19
N GLN A 571 -28.73 35.57 6.92
CA GLN A 571 -30.09 36.10 6.82
C GLN A 571 -30.35 36.80 5.48
N LYS A 572 -29.40 37.58 4.97
CA LYS A 572 -29.53 38.26 3.68
C LYS A 572 -29.51 37.29 2.49
N GLY A 573 -28.79 36.16 2.59
CA GLY A 573 -28.76 35.11 1.56
C GLY A 573 -29.97 34.18 1.56
N GLY A 574 -30.77 34.11 2.63
CA GLY A 574 -31.97 33.30 2.72
C GLY A 574 -33.26 34.01 2.22
N GLY A 575 -33.21 35.32 1.96
CA GLY A 575 -34.36 36.11 1.54
C GLY A 575 -34.75 36.05 0.06
N ASP A 576 -33.90 35.48 -0.80
CA ASP A 576 -34.11 35.49 -2.27
C ASP A 576 -34.74 34.20 -2.83
N PHE A 577 -35.04 33.19 -2.01
CA PHE A 577 -35.58 31.90 -2.49
C PHE A 577 -36.99 31.54 -2.01
N ASP A 578 -37.57 32.33 -1.09
CA ASP A 578 -38.95 32.07 -0.59
C ASP A 578 -40.03 32.96 -1.24
N GLU A 579 -39.72 33.75 -2.27
CA GLU A 579 -40.67 34.57 -3.04
C GLU A 579 -40.74 34.18 -4.54
N GLN A 580 -40.71 32.89 -4.88
CA GLN A 580 -41.17 32.43 -6.22
C GLN A 580 -42.00 31.16 -6.12
#